data_559283e9f03247bf0a1f145045cb92b3
#
_entry.id   559283e9f03247bf0a1f145045cb92b3
#
_cell.length_a   1.000
_cell.length_b   1.000
_cell.length_c   1.000
_cell.angle_alpha   90.00
_cell.angle_beta   90.00
_cell.angle_gamma   90.00
#
_symmetry.space_group_name_H-M   'P 1'
#
loop_
_entity.id
_entity.type
_entity.pdbx_description
1 polymer ?
#
loop_
_entity_poly.entity_id
_entity_poly.type
_entity_poly.pdbx_seq_one_letter_code
_entity_poly.pdbx_strand_id
1 'polypeptide(L)'
;MSNISKQEKFFKALSDKNRLRILKMLRKKFLCVCEITEVLQLATSTVSQHLSILNEAGFIIERKDGKWVNYVINPNPSDPRVSKMLTSLDFWISDDRIIIEDLQKVQIVDRNKICSR
;
A
#
# COMPACT_ATOMS: atom_id res chain seq x y z
N MET A 1 12.28 9.83 -18.97
CA MET A 1 12.93 8.82 -19.81
C MET A 1 12.80 7.44 -19.23
N SER A 2 12.34 6.52 -20.04
CA SER A 2 12.22 5.14 -19.63
C SER A 2 13.54 4.44 -19.91
N ASN A 3 14.01 3.68 -18.93
CA ASN A 3 15.21 2.89 -19.09
C ASN A 3 15.08 1.64 -18.22
N ILE A 4 16.05 0.76 -18.35
CA ILE A 4 15.98 -0.52 -17.68
C ILE A 4 16.01 -0.38 -16.16
N SER A 5 16.72 0.61 -15.62
CA SER A 5 16.76 0.85 -14.18
C SER A 5 15.41 1.26 -13.65
N LYS A 6 14.71 2.11 -14.38
CA LYS A 6 13.37 2.56 -14.00
C LYS A 6 12.37 1.40 -14.06
N GLN A 7 12.50 0.58 -15.11
CA GLN A 7 11.68 -0.61 -15.27
C GLN A 7 11.90 -1.59 -14.11
N GLU A 8 13.15 -1.78 -13.75
CA GLU A 8 13.51 -2.66 -12.64
C GLU A 8 12.88 -2.18 -11.33
N LYS A 9 12.97 -0.89 -11.05
CA LYS A 9 12.35 -0.30 -9.84
C LYS A 9 10.86 -0.57 -9.79
N PHE A 10 10.20 -0.42 -10.92
CA PHE A 10 8.77 -0.65 -11.02
C PHE A 10 8.42 -2.09 -10.61
N PHE A 11 9.11 -3.07 -11.18
CA PHE A 11 8.85 -4.45 -10.87
C PHE A 11 9.29 -4.85 -9.47
N LYS A 12 10.39 -4.29 -8.98
CA LYS A 12 10.85 -4.57 -7.62
C LYS A 12 9.85 -4.12 -6.58
N ALA A 13 9.18 -3.00 -6.82
CA ALA A 13 8.16 -2.50 -5.89
C ALA A 13 7.04 -3.52 -5.72
N LEU A 14 6.76 -4.31 -6.74
CA LEU A 14 5.70 -5.31 -6.72
C LEU A 14 6.19 -6.70 -6.31
N SER A 15 7.48 -6.89 -6.19
CA SER A 15 8.07 -8.21 -5.95
C SER A 15 8.27 -8.49 -4.46
N ASP A 16 7.20 -8.31 -3.69
CA ASP A 16 7.22 -8.57 -2.26
C ASP A 16 5.78 -8.76 -1.81
N LYS A 17 5.52 -9.85 -1.09
CA LYS A 17 4.14 -10.16 -0.73
C LYS A 17 3.52 -9.12 0.21
N ASN A 18 4.31 -8.51 1.08
CA ASN A 18 3.76 -7.50 2.00
C ASN A 18 3.41 -6.21 1.26
N ARG A 19 4.19 -5.86 0.24
CA ARG A 19 3.84 -4.70 -0.58
C ARG A 19 2.58 -4.95 -1.40
N LEU A 20 2.40 -6.15 -1.91
CA LEU A 20 1.15 -6.50 -2.60
C LEU A 20 -0.05 -6.43 -1.64
N ARG A 21 0.13 -6.91 -0.41
CA ARG A 21 -0.90 -6.81 0.62
C ARG A 21 -1.26 -5.37 0.90
N ILE A 22 -0.26 -4.50 1.03
CA ILE A 22 -0.50 -3.07 1.27
C ILE A 22 -1.31 -2.45 0.14
N LEU A 23 -0.96 -2.75 -1.10
CA LEU A 23 -1.68 -2.21 -2.25
C LEU A 23 -3.14 -2.66 -2.24
N LYS A 24 -3.40 -3.93 -1.95
CA LYS A 24 -4.77 -4.43 -1.87
C LYS A 24 -5.56 -3.73 -0.77
N MET A 25 -4.92 -3.49 0.39
CA MET A 25 -5.55 -2.77 1.50
C MET A 25 -5.91 -1.35 1.10
N LEU A 26 -4.96 -0.64 0.49
CA LEU A 26 -5.16 0.76 0.11
C LEU A 26 -6.15 0.92 -1.04
N ARG A 27 -6.39 -0.12 -1.82
CA ARG A 27 -7.47 -0.09 -2.81
C ARG A 27 -8.84 0.00 -2.14
N LYS A 28 -8.94 -0.46 -0.89
CA LYS A 28 -10.22 -0.44 -0.15
C LYS A 28 -10.43 0.89 0.55
N LYS A 29 -9.39 1.41 1.24
CA LYS A 29 -9.50 2.69 1.92
C LYS A 29 -8.11 3.21 2.26
N PHE A 30 -8.01 4.51 2.50
CA PHE A 30 -6.74 5.08 2.96
C PHE A 30 -6.46 4.64 4.40
N LEU A 31 -5.19 4.51 4.73
CA LEU A 31 -4.76 4.02 6.04
C LEU A 31 -3.51 4.78 6.47
N CYS A 32 -3.34 4.97 7.77
CA CYS A 32 -2.10 5.49 8.32
C CYS A 32 -1.18 4.32 8.68
N VAL A 33 0.08 4.62 9.01
CA VAL A 33 1.08 3.59 9.30
C VAL A 33 0.64 2.68 10.43
N CYS A 34 0.04 3.24 11.50
CA CYS A 34 -0.41 2.44 12.63
C CYS A 34 -1.40 1.37 12.21
N GLU A 35 -2.33 1.76 11.35
CA GLU A 35 -3.34 0.81 10.87
C GLU A 35 -2.73 -0.29 10.03
N ILE A 36 -1.79 0.08 9.16
CA ILE A 36 -1.12 -0.89 8.31
C ILE A 36 -0.28 -1.86 9.15
N THR A 37 0.47 -1.33 10.14
CA THR A 37 1.27 -2.20 11.03
C THR A 37 0.39 -3.14 11.82
N GLU A 38 -0.78 -2.67 12.23
CA GLU A 38 -1.72 -3.52 12.97
C GLU A 38 -2.17 -4.70 12.11
N VAL A 39 -2.53 -4.43 10.85
CA VAL A 39 -2.99 -5.49 9.95
C VAL A 39 -1.85 -6.46 9.61
N LEU A 40 -0.68 -5.92 9.27
CA LEU A 40 0.45 -6.75 8.82
C LEU A 40 1.18 -7.45 9.96
N GLN A 41 1.08 -6.92 11.18
CA GLN A 41 1.82 -7.44 12.34
C GLN A 41 3.32 -7.43 12.09
N LEU A 42 3.81 -6.31 11.54
CA LEU A 42 5.23 -6.08 11.28
C LEU A 42 5.68 -4.86 12.06
N ALA A 43 7.00 -4.70 12.21
CA ALA A 43 7.56 -3.53 12.84
C ALA A 43 7.26 -2.27 12.02
N THR A 44 7.05 -1.13 12.69
CA THR A 44 6.77 0.14 12.04
C THR A 44 7.84 0.50 11.02
N SER A 45 9.12 0.27 11.37
CA SER A 45 10.23 0.59 10.46
C SER A 45 10.16 -0.23 9.18
N THR A 46 9.76 -1.50 9.28
CA THR A 46 9.60 -2.37 8.11
C THR A 46 8.47 -1.86 7.21
N VAL A 47 7.34 -1.54 7.82
CA VAL A 47 6.19 -1.03 7.06
C VAL A 47 6.54 0.29 6.40
N SER A 48 7.21 1.19 7.12
CA SER A 48 7.61 2.49 6.55
C SER A 48 8.53 2.31 5.35
N GLN A 49 9.40 1.31 5.40
CA GLN A 49 10.30 1.02 4.28
C GLN A 49 9.51 0.53 3.05
N HIS A 50 8.54 -0.35 3.26
CA HIS A 50 7.66 -0.80 2.18
C HIS A 50 6.88 0.36 1.57
N LEU A 51 6.36 1.24 2.41
CA LEU A 51 5.61 2.39 1.94
C LEU A 51 6.48 3.34 1.13
N SER A 52 7.73 3.53 1.56
CA SER A 52 8.67 4.37 0.83
C SER A 52 8.94 3.83 -0.56
N ILE A 53 9.15 2.52 -0.67
CA ILE A 53 9.39 1.86 -1.96
C ILE A 53 8.18 2.03 -2.89
N LEU A 54 6.98 1.82 -2.37
CA LEU A 54 5.77 1.99 -3.16
C LEU A 54 5.54 3.43 -3.58
N ASN A 55 5.86 4.37 -2.70
CA ASN A 55 5.74 5.79 -2.99
C ASN A 55 6.69 6.19 -4.12
N GLU A 56 7.95 5.78 -4.02
CA GLU A 56 8.96 6.09 -5.03
C GLU A 56 8.61 5.52 -6.41
N ALA A 57 7.96 4.36 -6.42
CA ALA A 57 7.56 3.73 -7.67
C ALA A 57 6.28 4.32 -8.25
N GLY A 58 5.62 5.22 -7.51
CA GLY A 58 4.45 5.94 -8.01
C GLY A 58 3.12 5.26 -7.75
N PHE A 59 3.09 4.20 -6.94
CA PHE A 59 1.85 3.47 -6.65
C PHE A 59 0.99 4.17 -5.59
N ILE A 60 1.62 4.83 -4.63
CA ILE A 60 0.90 5.46 -3.51
C ILE A 60 1.45 6.86 -3.28
N ILE A 61 0.67 7.67 -2.56
CA ILE A 61 1.09 8.99 -2.10
C ILE A 61 0.68 9.17 -0.65
N GLU A 62 1.32 10.14 0.01
CA GLU A 62 0.96 10.53 1.37
C GLU A 62 0.01 11.70 1.32
N ARG A 63 -0.93 11.76 2.27
CA ARG A 63 -1.80 12.91 2.46
C ARG A 63 -1.92 13.20 3.95
N LYS A 64 -1.58 14.41 4.34
CA LYS A 64 -1.76 14.85 5.70
C LYS A 64 -3.23 15.12 6.01
N ASP A 65 -3.66 14.69 7.19
CA ASP A 65 -5.01 14.90 7.66
C ASP A 65 -4.94 15.14 9.17
N GLY A 66 -4.77 16.41 9.56
CA GLY A 66 -4.55 16.76 10.96
C GLY A 66 -3.26 16.12 11.48
N LYS A 67 -3.37 15.35 12.55
CA LYS A 67 -2.23 14.64 13.13
C LYS A 67 -1.88 13.34 12.39
N TRP A 68 -2.73 12.92 11.46
CA TRP A 68 -2.53 11.67 10.74
C TRP A 68 -1.83 11.91 9.42
N VAL A 69 -1.01 10.94 9.02
CA VAL A 69 -0.49 10.88 7.65
C VAL A 69 -1.11 9.65 7.02
N ASN A 70 -2.00 9.88 6.08
CA ASN A 70 -2.68 8.81 5.38
C ASN A 70 -1.92 8.43 4.13
N TYR A 71 -1.92 7.15 3.82
CA TYR A 71 -1.39 6.63 2.57
C TYR A 71 -2.59 6.27 1.68
N VAL A 72 -2.52 6.69 0.43
CA VAL A 72 -3.60 6.45 -0.52
C VAL A 72 -3.00 5.93 -1.82
N ILE A 73 -3.79 5.16 -2.55
CA ILE A 73 -3.41 4.80 -3.93
C ILE A 73 -3.27 6.11 -4.72
N ASN A 74 -2.20 6.20 -5.50
CA ASN A 74 -1.95 7.39 -6.31
C ASN A 74 -3.10 7.58 -7.30
N PRO A 75 -3.89 8.66 -7.18
CA PRO A 75 -5.06 8.85 -8.05
C PRO A 75 -4.70 9.32 -9.45
N ASN A 76 -3.46 9.76 -9.65
CA ASN A 76 -3.05 10.34 -10.93
C ASN A 76 -1.60 10.01 -11.23
N PRO A 77 -1.28 8.71 -11.42
CA PRO A 77 0.11 8.34 -11.68
C PRO A 77 0.58 8.87 -13.02
N SER A 78 1.82 9.35 -13.05
CA SER A 78 2.42 9.85 -14.29
C SER A 78 2.82 8.70 -15.21
N ASP A 79 3.03 7.51 -14.65
CA ASP A 79 3.41 6.33 -15.43
C ASP A 79 2.18 5.46 -15.68
N PRO A 80 1.76 5.28 -16.94
CA PRO A 80 0.56 4.49 -17.24
C PRO A 80 0.68 3.02 -16.83
N ARG A 81 1.90 2.52 -16.65
CA ARG A 81 2.07 1.14 -16.16
C ARG A 81 1.54 0.98 -14.74
N VAL A 82 1.65 2.03 -13.92
CA VAL A 82 1.12 2.00 -12.56
C VAL A 82 -0.40 1.81 -12.59
N SER A 83 -1.10 2.59 -13.38
CA SER A 83 -2.56 2.48 -13.51
C SER A 83 -2.98 1.09 -13.98
N LYS A 84 -2.28 0.59 -14.99
CA LYS A 84 -2.60 -0.73 -15.56
C LYS A 84 -2.38 -1.84 -14.53
N MET A 85 -1.29 -1.76 -13.78
CA MET A 85 -0.97 -2.77 -12.78
C MET A 85 -1.98 -2.75 -11.65
N LEU A 86 -2.36 -1.56 -11.18
CA LEU A 86 -3.35 -1.43 -10.11
C LEU A 86 -4.69 -2.02 -10.55
N THR A 87 -5.11 -1.74 -11.78
CA THR A 87 -6.34 -2.32 -12.32
C THR A 87 -6.25 -3.84 -12.36
N SER A 88 -5.12 -4.37 -12.79
CA SER A 88 -4.92 -5.82 -12.83
C SER A 88 -4.98 -6.42 -11.43
N LEU A 89 -4.38 -5.75 -10.44
CA LEU A 89 -4.39 -6.25 -9.07
C LEU A 89 -5.80 -6.34 -8.48
N ASP A 90 -6.75 -5.57 -8.98
CA ASP A 90 -8.13 -5.66 -8.52
C ASP A 90 -8.71 -7.06 -8.77
N PHE A 91 -8.21 -7.75 -9.78
CA PHE A 91 -8.68 -9.08 -10.16
C PHE A 91 -7.75 -10.20 -9.71
N TRP A 92 -6.49 -9.86 -9.43
CA TRP A 92 -5.50 -10.85 -9.02
C TRP A 92 -5.51 -11.04 -7.52
N ILE A 93 -5.20 -12.25 -7.08
CA ILE A 93 -5.01 -12.62 -5.68
C ILE A 93 -6.19 -12.28 -4.75
N SER A 94 -7.34 -11.94 -5.31
CA SER A 94 -8.50 -11.56 -4.50
C SER A 94 -9.08 -12.74 -3.72
N ASP A 95 -8.81 -13.96 -4.16
CA ASP A 95 -9.26 -15.18 -3.49
C ASP A 95 -8.19 -15.77 -2.58
N ASP A 96 -7.04 -15.13 -2.46
CA ASP A 96 -5.99 -15.57 -1.57
C ASP A 96 -6.43 -15.36 -0.12
N ARG A 97 -6.21 -16.37 0.73
CA ARG A 97 -6.65 -16.31 2.12
C ARG A 97 -6.07 -15.12 2.89
N ILE A 98 -4.78 -14.83 2.68
CA ILE A 98 -4.12 -13.72 3.38
C ILE A 98 -4.79 -12.40 3.00
N ILE A 99 -5.08 -12.23 1.71
CA ILE A 99 -5.73 -11.01 1.23
C ILE A 99 -7.12 -10.87 1.81
N ILE A 100 -7.90 -11.96 1.83
CA ILE A 100 -9.24 -11.93 2.41
C ILE A 100 -9.18 -11.54 3.88
N GLU A 101 -8.26 -12.14 4.64
CA GLU A 101 -8.09 -11.82 6.06
C GLU A 101 -7.65 -10.39 6.28
N ASP A 102 -6.71 -9.90 5.46
CA ASP A 102 -6.26 -8.50 5.56
C ASP A 102 -7.42 -7.54 5.37
N LEU A 103 -8.26 -7.79 4.37
CA LEU A 103 -9.37 -6.88 4.08
C LEU A 103 -10.43 -6.91 5.18
N GLN A 104 -10.61 -8.04 5.83
CA GLN A 104 -11.50 -8.11 7.00
C GLN A 104 -10.95 -7.27 8.14
N LYS A 105 -9.65 -7.35 8.40
CA LYS A 105 -9.01 -6.55 9.45
C LYS A 105 -9.06 -5.06 9.14
N VAL A 106 -8.91 -4.70 7.89
CA VAL A 106 -8.98 -3.29 7.46
C VAL A 106 -10.34 -2.69 7.81
N GLN A 107 -11.41 -3.48 7.73
CA GLN A 107 -12.75 -2.98 8.03
C GLN A 107 -12.94 -2.62 9.49
N ILE A 108 -12.23 -3.28 10.40
CA ILE A 108 -12.43 -3.10 11.84
C ILE A 108 -11.31 -2.34 12.53
N VAL A 109 -10.20 -2.09 11.87
CA VAL A 109 -9.08 -1.38 12.49
C VAL A 109 -9.48 0.07 12.76
N ASP A 110 -9.10 0.57 13.93
CA ASP A 110 -9.48 1.91 14.37
C ASP A 110 -8.25 2.64 14.89
N ARG A 111 -7.79 3.65 14.13
CA ARG A 111 -6.60 4.43 14.49
C ARG A 111 -6.74 5.11 15.83
N ASN A 112 -7.94 5.48 16.21
CA ASN A 112 -8.16 6.17 17.48
C ASN A 112 -7.88 5.26 18.67
N LYS A 113 -7.99 3.96 18.48
CA LYS A 113 -7.70 2.98 19.52
C LYS A 113 -6.25 2.53 19.53
N ILE A 114 -5.67 2.31 18.36
CA ILE A 114 -4.33 1.71 18.25
C ILE A 114 -3.23 2.73 18.13
N CYS A 115 -3.53 3.93 17.62
CA CYS A 115 -2.54 4.97 17.36
C CYS A 115 -2.67 6.17 18.28
N SER A 116 -3.53 6.11 19.27
CA SER A 116 -3.71 7.25 20.18
C SER A 116 -2.51 7.31 21.14
N ARG A 117 -1.77 8.37 21.07
CA ARG A 117 -0.58 8.62 21.88
C ARG A 117 -0.59 10.05 22.36
#